data_c4ff097263044bfebc67a84dbee9e5fd
#
_entry.id   c4ff097263044bfebc67a84dbee9e5fd
#
_cell.length_a   1.000
_cell.length_b   1.000
_cell.length_c   1.000
_cell.angle_alpha   90.00
_cell.angle_beta   90.00
_cell.angle_gamma   90.00
#
_symmetry.space_group_name_H-M   'P 1'
#
loop_
_entity.id
_entity.type
_entity.pdbx_description
1 polymer ?
#
loop_
_entity_poly.entity_id
_entity_poly.type
_entity_poly.pdbx_seq_one_letter_code
_entity_poly.pdbx_strand_id
1 'polypeptide(L)'
;MMERREILVFFVIFLGLLLSCTPATYKAAGTVECPAEIKWQVAKEAQVTHFACAVKNYKGWKRPAVHFTIQVKNKSDKPQRFRINFILPEQGIAGGGLLPRKGKPPTLKPGKEAKGIYPLRYSQIPEKVIVIIKTVSLD
;
A
#
# COMPACT_ATOMS: atom_id res chain seq x y z
N MET A 1 43.20 -4.38 -37.81
CA MET A 1 42.67 -3.07 -37.38
C MET A 1 41.15 -3.15 -37.47
N MET A 2 40.47 -3.04 -36.32
CA MET A 2 39.01 -2.91 -36.29
C MET A 2 38.64 -1.52 -36.79
N GLU A 3 37.82 -1.44 -37.81
CA GLU A 3 37.30 -0.18 -38.35
C GLU A 3 36.50 0.58 -37.27
N ARG A 4 36.66 1.89 -37.24
CA ARG A 4 35.96 2.79 -36.29
C ARG A 4 34.41 2.60 -36.27
N ARG A 5 33.86 2.04 -37.32
CA ARG A 5 32.42 1.77 -37.46
C ARG A 5 31.94 0.63 -36.51
N GLU A 6 32.76 -0.37 -36.32
CA GLU A 6 32.45 -1.53 -35.46
C GLU A 6 32.38 -1.14 -33.98
N ILE A 7 33.25 -0.23 -33.54
CA ILE A 7 33.30 0.25 -32.15
C ILE A 7 32.05 1.08 -31.82
N LEU A 8 31.53 1.84 -32.78
CA LEU A 8 30.34 2.67 -32.61
C LEU A 8 29.07 1.82 -32.42
N VAL A 9 28.96 0.72 -33.16
CA VAL A 9 27.83 -0.21 -33.06
C VAL A 9 27.82 -0.92 -31.70
N PHE A 10 28.98 -1.33 -31.21
CA PHE A 10 29.09 -1.93 -29.89
C PHE A 10 28.74 -0.96 -28.74
N PHE A 11 29.08 0.32 -28.90
CA PHE A 11 28.79 1.35 -27.88
C PHE A 11 27.28 1.67 -27.82
N VAL A 12 26.61 1.68 -28.97
CA VAL A 12 25.16 1.93 -29.04
C VAL A 12 24.35 0.76 -28.45
N ILE A 13 24.80 -0.48 -28.66
CA ILE A 13 24.13 -1.68 -28.11
C ILE A 13 24.29 -1.72 -26.57
N PHE A 14 25.47 -1.30 -26.05
CA PHE A 14 25.72 -1.29 -24.61
C PHE A 14 24.95 -0.17 -23.88
N LEU A 15 24.68 0.95 -24.56
CA LEU A 15 23.90 2.06 -23.98
C LEU A 15 22.40 1.74 -23.91
N GLY A 16 21.92 0.86 -24.79
CA GLY A 16 20.51 0.44 -24.81
C GLY A 16 20.11 -0.53 -23.69
N LEU A 17 21.06 -1.18 -23.03
CA LEU A 17 20.82 -2.16 -21.97
C LEU A 17 20.71 -1.55 -20.56
N LEU A 18 20.97 -0.25 -20.41
CA LEU A 18 20.92 0.43 -19.10
C LEU A 18 19.57 1.09 -18.80
N LEU A 19 18.57 0.94 -19.67
CA LEU A 19 17.31 1.69 -19.59
C LEU A 19 16.11 0.91 -19.03
N SER A 20 16.29 -0.28 -18.43
CA SER A 20 15.14 -1.12 -18.12
C SER A 20 15.05 -1.60 -16.66
N CYS A 21 15.21 -0.71 -15.69
CA CYS A 21 14.89 -1.03 -14.28
C CYS A 21 14.16 0.12 -13.60
N THR A 22 12.96 0.48 -14.09
CA THR A 22 12.01 1.20 -13.26
C THR A 22 11.23 0.18 -12.44
N PRO A 23 11.30 0.23 -11.09
CA PRO A 23 10.47 -0.64 -10.29
C PRO A 23 9.01 -0.37 -10.59
N ALA A 24 8.23 -1.45 -10.79
CA ALA A 24 6.81 -1.33 -11.02
C ALA A 24 6.15 -0.67 -9.81
N THR A 25 5.48 0.47 -10.03
CA THR A 25 4.73 1.17 -9.00
C THR A 25 3.40 0.46 -8.79
N TYR A 26 3.09 0.09 -7.53
CA TYR A 26 1.79 -0.49 -7.18
C TYR A 26 0.67 0.51 -7.49
N LYS A 27 -0.41 0.03 -8.12
CA LYS A 27 -1.65 0.77 -8.32
C LYS A 27 -2.79 0.05 -7.62
N ALA A 28 -3.58 0.79 -6.82
CA ALA A 28 -4.82 0.27 -6.29
C ALA A 28 -5.79 -0.09 -7.42
N ALA A 29 -6.49 -1.23 -7.28
CA ALA A 29 -7.40 -1.72 -8.32
C ALA A 29 -8.75 -0.99 -8.35
N GLY A 30 -9.05 -0.19 -7.35
CA GLY A 30 -10.33 0.50 -7.21
C GLY A 30 -10.16 1.98 -6.95
N THR A 31 -11.16 2.54 -6.27
CA THR A 31 -11.26 3.97 -6.03
C THR A 31 -10.30 4.44 -4.93
N VAL A 32 -9.56 5.49 -5.19
CA VAL A 32 -8.72 6.19 -4.20
C VAL A 32 -9.29 7.59 -3.98
N GLU A 33 -9.87 7.80 -2.81
CA GLU A 33 -10.53 9.06 -2.40
C GLU A 33 -9.76 9.74 -1.26
N CYS A 34 -8.45 9.78 -1.37
CA CYS A 34 -7.57 10.47 -0.43
C CYS A 34 -6.60 11.36 -1.21
N PRO A 35 -6.60 12.68 -0.97
CA PRO A 35 -5.78 13.62 -1.74
C PRO A 35 -4.29 13.58 -1.40
N ALA A 36 -3.89 12.73 -0.44
CA ALA A 36 -2.49 12.55 -0.07
C ALA A 36 -1.68 11.89 -1.19
N GLU A 37 -0.39 12.17 -1.24
CA GLU A 37 0.57 11.36 -1.99
C GLU A 37 0.75 10.02 -1.26
N ILE A 38 0.41 8.93 -1.90
CA ILE A 38 0.39 7.61 -1.29
C ILE A 38 1.55 6.77 -1.82
N LYS A 39 2.40 6.29 -0.90
CA LYS A 39 3.41 5.28 -1.19
C LYS A 39 2.90 3.92 -0.74
N TRP A 40 2.70 3.03 -1.69
CA TRP A 40 2.20 1.69 -1.45
C TRP A 40 3.32 0.67 -1.27
N GLN A 41 3.22 -0.14 -0.24
CA GLN A 41 4.03 -1.34 -0.03
C GLN A 41 3.07 -2.49 0.28
N VAL A 42 2.66 -3.23 -0.75
CA VAL A 42 1.56 -4.18 -0.69
C VAL A 42 2.06 -5.59 -0.99
N ALA A 43 1.76 -6.53 -0.09
CA ALA A 43 2.04 -7.94 -0.31
C ALA A 43 1.33 -8.44 -1.59
N LYS A 44 1.94 -9.38 -2.28
CA LYS A 44 1.41 -9.95 -3.54
C LYS A 44 0.03 -10.62 -3.36
N GLU A 45 -0.29 -11.07 -2.16
CA GLU A 45 -1.54 -11.73 -1.80
C GLU A 45 -2.70 -10.75 -1.63
N ALA A 46 -2.41 -9.46 -1.50
CA ALA A 46 -3.38 -8.42 -1.24
C ALA A 46 -3.61 -7.53 -2.46
N GLN A 47 -4.85 -7.10 -2.63
CA GLN A 47 -5.23 -6.08 -3.59
C GLN A 47 -6.10 -5.03 -2.91
N VAL A 48 -5.70 -3.78 -2.97
CA VAL A 48 -6.50 -2.66 -2.46
C VAL A 48 -7.59 -2.35 -3.47
N THR A 49 -8.84 -2.48 -3.05
CA THR A 49 -10.03 -2.23 -3.88
C THR A 49 -10.71 -0.90 -3.57
N HIS A 50 -10.44 -0.33 -2.39
CA HIS A 50 -10.89 1.01 -2.02
C HIS A 50 -9.96 1.61 -0.97
N PHE A 51 -9.69 2.89 -1.08
CA PHE A 51 -8.94 3.66 -0.09
C PHE A 51 -9.49 5.08 0.00
N ALA A 52 -9.78 5.52 1.22
CA ALA A 52 -10.27 6.87 1.49
C ALA A 52 -9.66 7.41 2.78
N CYS A 53 -9.60 8.72 2.90
CA CYS A 53 -9.24 9.39 4.14
C CYS A 53 -10.19 10.57 4.42
N ALA A 54 -10.48 10.77 5.71
CA ALA A 54 -11.31 11.88 6.17
C ALA A 54 -10.93 12.24 7.60
N VAL A 55 -11.07 13.50 7.95
CA VAL A 55 -10.88 13.97 9.33
C VAL A 55 -12.25 13.94 10.02
N LYS A 56 -12.33 13.18 11.11
CA LYS A 56 -13.56 12.96 11.88
C LYS A 56 -13.26 12.92 13.37
N ASN A 57 -14.28 13.22 14.18
CA ASN A 57 -14.20 12.96 15.60
C ASN A 57 -14.14 11.45 15.87
N TYR A 58 -13.34 11.07 16.85
CA TYR A 58 -13.22 9.70 17.30
C TYR A 58 -13.53 9.62 18.79
N LYS A 59 -14.43 8.70 19.16
CA LYS A 59 -14.91 8.55 20.54
C LYS A 59 -13.76 8.41 21.54
N GLY A 60 -13.75 9.26 22.56
CA GLY A 60 -12.72 9.30 23.59
C GLY A 60 -11.48 10.11 23.24
N TRP A 61 -11.37 10.66 22.05
CA TRP A 61 -10.28 11.55 21.68
C TRP A 61 -10.72 12.99 21.71
N LYS A 62 -9.88 13.87 22.28
CA LYS A 62 -10.20 15.30 22.42
C LYS A 62 -10.18 16.07 21.09
N ARG A 63 -9.38 15.61 20.13
CA ARG A 63 -9.22 16.25 18.83
C ARG A 63 -9.73 15.34 17.73
N PRO A 64 -10.22 15.89 16.62
CA PRO A 64 -10.49 15.10 15.44
C PRO A 64 -9.25 14.34 14.97
N ALA A 65 -9.46 13.24 14.31
CA ALA A 65 -8.40 12.38 13.80
C ALA A 65 -8.62 12.05 12.33
N VAL A 66 -7.53 11.91 11.59
CA VAL A 66 -7.62 11.37 10.24
C VAL A 66 -7.97 9.89 10.32
N HIS A 67 -9.00 9.49 9.60
CA HIS A 67 -9.46 8.11 9.47
C HIS A 67 -9.10 7.61 8.08
N PHE A 68 -8.34 6.52 8.03
CA PHE A 68 -8.09 5.79 6.79
C PHE A 68 -9.05 4.63 6.68
N THR A 69 -9.82 4.63 5.61
CA THR A 69 -10.71 3.52 5.24
C THR A 69 -10.04 2.74 4.13
N ILE A 70 -9.86 1.45 4.31
CA ILE A 70 -9.24 0.59 3.30
C ILE A 70 -10.05 -0.69 3.13
N GLN A 71 -10.21 -1.10 1.88
CA GLN A 71 -10.80 -2.38 1.51
C GLN A 71 -9.76 -3.20 0.75
N VAL A 72 -9.55 -4.42 1.21
CA VAL A 72 -8.52 -5.32 0.67
C VAL A 72 -9.16 -6.63 0.26
N LYS A 73 -8.82 -7.09 -0.93
CA LYS A 73 -9.17 -8.40 -1.47
C LYS A 73 -8.01 -9.37 -1.29
N ASN A 74 -8.30 -10.58 -0.81
CA ASN A 74 -7.35 -11.69 -0.86
C ASN A 74 -7.34 -12.27 -2.27
N LYS A 75 -6.28 -12.02 -3.02
CA LYS A 75 -6.11 -12.55 -4.38
C LYS A 75 -5.25 -13.81 -4.44
N SER A 76 -4.90 -14.37 -3.29
CA SER A 76 -4.21 -15.66 -3.20
C SER A 76 -5.21 -16.83 -3.20
N ASP A 77 -4.70 -18.02 -3.29
CA ASP A 77 -5.47 -19.28 -3.25
C ASP A 77 -5.61 -19.86 -1.84
N LYS A 78 -5.14 -19.15 -0.82
CA LYS A 78 -5.18 -19.57 0.59
C LYS A 78 -5.87 -18.51 1.45
N PRO A 79 -6.49 -18.90 2.58
CA PRO A 79 -6.95 -17.94 3.57
C PRO A 79 -5.77 -17.06 4.05
N GLN A 80 -6.01 -15.76 4.20
CA GLN A 80 -5.00 -14.80 4.61
C GLN A 80 -5.51 -13.92 5.74
N ARG A 81 -4.59 -13.40 6.53
CA ARG A 81 -4.80 -12.29 7.43
C ARG A 81 -3.74 -11.24 7.14
N PHE A 82 -4.14 -9.99 7.07
CA PHE A 82 -3.24 -8.91 6.75
C PHE A 82 -2.99 -8.02 7.95
N ARG A 83 -1.80 -7.47 8.04
CA ARG A 83 -1.48 -6.33 8.89
C ARG A 83 -1.35 -5.11 8.01
N ILE A 84 -2.08 -4.06 8.37
CA ILE A 84 -2.08 -2.80 7.65
C ILE A 84 -1.48 -1.75 8.54
N ASN A 85 -0.47 -1.03 8.04
CA ASN A 85 0.15 0.08 8.73
C ASN A 85 0.09 1.33 7.86
N PHE A 86 -0.24 2.44 8.49
CA PHE A 86 -0.21 3.77 7.91
C PHE A 86 0.89 4.56 8.60
N ILE A 87 1.77 5.16 7.82
CA ILE A 87 2.86 5.98 8.34
C ILE A 87 2.73 7.37 7.72
N LEU A 88 2.72 8.39 8.58
CA LEU A 88 2.79 9.79 8.20
C LEU A 88 4.25 10.24 8.39
N PRO A 89 5.08 10.19 7.34
CA PRO A 89 6.53 10.37 7.52
C PRO A 89 6.92 11.78 7.96
N GLU A 90 6.17 12.79 7.55
CA GLU A 90 6.45 14.19 7.92
C GLU A 90 6.06 14.50 9.37
N GLN A 91 5.07 13.79 9.93
CA GLN A 91 4.59 13.98 11.30
C GLN A 91 5.22 12.99 12.29
N GLY A 92 5.88 11.94 11.83
CA GLY A 92 6.40 10.88 12.68
C GLY A 92 5.32 10.07 13.39
N ILE A 93 4.15 9.93 12.77
CA ILE A 93 2.99 9.22 13.30
C ILE A 93 2.80 7.92 12.53
N ALA A 94 2.48 6.85 13.25
CA ALA A 94 2.13 5.57 12.66
C ALA A 94 0.93 4.94 13.39
N GLY A 95 0.17 4.13 12.68
CA GLY A 95 -0.95 3.38 13.22
C GLY A 95 -1.42 2.33 12.24
N GLY A 96 -2.46 1.59 12.61
CA GLY A 96 -3.04 0.55 11.78
C GLY A 96 -3.56 -0.61 12.60
N GLY A 97 -3.64 -1.78 12.01
CA GLY A 97 -4.13 -2.98 12.68
C GLY A 97 -4.24 -4.18 11.76
N LEU A 98 -4.96 -5.18 12.23
CA LEU A 98 -5.21 -6.42 11.49
C LEU A 98 -6.46 -6.32 10.64
N LEU A 99 -6.46 -7.04 9.52
CA LEU A 99 -7.61 -7.15 8.63
C LEU A 99 -7.71 -8.61 8.12
N PRO A 100 -8.82 -9.31 8.28
CA PRO A 100 -10.00 -8.90 9.03
C PRO A 100 -9.76 -8.84 10.55
N ARG A 101 -10.56 -8.04 11.25
CA ARG A 101 -10.46 -7.92 12.72
C ARG A 101 -11.24 -8.99 13.45
N LYS A 102 -12.33 -9.45 12.86
CA LYS A 102 -13.29 -10.38 13.46
C LYS A 102 -13.39 -11.66 12.63
N GLY A 103 -13.78 -12.72 13.28
CA GLY A 103 -13.99 -14.03 12.68
C GLY A 103 -13.37 -15.14 13.54
N LYS A 104 -13.76 -16.39 13.25
CA LYS A 104 -13.25 -17.60 13.93
C LYS A 104 -12.96 -18.66 12.85
N PRO A 105 -11.74 -18.77 12.36
CA PRO A 105 -10.60 -17.91 12.56
C PRO A 105 -10.77 -16.55 11.85
N PRO A 106 -10.06 -15.47 12.30
CA PRO A 106 -10.15 -14.15 11.67
C PRO A 106 -9.32 -14.11 10.38
N THR A 107 -9.79 -14.80 9.36
CA THR A 107 -9.11 -14.93 8.06
C THR A 107 -10.03 -14.51 6.93
N LEU A 108 -9.42 -14.05 5.86
CA LEU A 108 -10.08 -13.69 4.62
C LEU A 108 -9.86 -14.81 3.61
N LYS A 109 -10.95 -15.45 3.20
CA LYS A 109 -10.90 -16.54 2.20
C LYS A 109 -10.47 -16.02 0.83
N PRO A 110 -9.92 -16.90 -0.04
CA PRO A 110 -9.58 -16.53 -1.41
C PRO A 110 -10.71 -15.80 -2.13
N GLY A 111 -10.38 -14.68 -2.80
CA GLY A 111 -11.33 -13.88 -3.56
C GLY A 111 -12.27 -12.99 -2.73
N LYS A 112 -12.23 -13.09 -1.40
CA LYS A 112 -13.07 -12.26 -0.52
C LYS A 112 -12.39 -10.95 -0.18
N GLU A 113 -13.22 -9.97 0.21
CA GLU A 113 -12.79 -8.63 0.59
C GLU A 113 -13.13 -8.34 2.05
N ALA A 114 -12.31 -7.52 2.69
CA ALA A 114 -12.57 -6.99 4.02
C ALA A 114 -12.26 -5.50 4.05
N LYS A 115 -13.02 -4.77 4.86
CA LYS A 115 -12.90 -3.33 5.06
C LYS A 115 -12.48 -3.03 6.48
N GLY A 116 -11.55 -2.11 6.65
CA GLY A 116 -11.13 -1.61 7.93
C GLY A 116 -11.06 -0.08 7.95
N ILE A 117 -11.30 0.50 9.12
CA ILE A 117 -11.19 1.93 9.39
C ILE A 117 -10.18 2.11 10.51
N TYR A 118 -9.16 2.95 10.27
CA TYR A 118 -8.02 3.13 11.17
C TYR A 118 -7.81 4.60 11.46
N PRO A 119 -8.12 5.09 12.67
CA PRO A 119 -7.85 6.46 13.06
C PRO A 119 -6.39 6.65 13.47
N LEU A 120 -5.80 7.77 13.08
CA LEU A 120 -4.48 8.22 13.54
C LEU A 120 -4.62 9.58 14.22
N ARG A 121 -3.80 9.83 15.24
CA ARG A 121 -3.82 11.08 16.03
C ARG A 121 -3.18 12.24 15.27
N TYR A 122 -3.81 12.61 14.20
CA TYR A 122 -3.46 13.76 13.37
C TYR A 122 -4.74 14.39 12.84
N SER A 123 -4.91 15.69 13.04
CA SER A 123 -6.19 16.38 12.83
C SER A 123 -6.34 17.01 11.46
N GLN A 124 -5.54 16.59 10.49
CA GLN A 124 -5.58 17.10 9.12
C GLN A 124 -5.39 15.94 8.13
N ILE A 125 -5.76 16.16 6.88
CA ILE A 125 -5.37 15.26 5.80
C ILE A 125 -3.86 15.43 5.59
N PRO A 126 -3.06 14.34 5.69
CA PRO A 126 -1.62 14.45 5.47
C PRO A 126 -1.29 14.69 3.99
N GLU A 127 -0.17 15.34 3.73
CA GLU A 127 0.34 15.47 2.35
C GLU A 127 0.88 14.14 1.81
N LYS A 128 1.51 13.36 2.69
CA LYS A 128 2.09 12.06 2.36
C LYS A 128 1.67 10.98 3.35
N VAL A 129 1.41 9.79 2.83
CA VAL A 129 1.14 8.60 3.62
C VAL A 129 1.83 7.38 2.99
N ILE A 130 2.44 6.56 3.82
CA ILE A 130 2.96 5.26 3.42
C ILE A 130 1.97 4.21 3.91
N VAL A 131 1.43 3.40 3.01
CA VAL A 131 0.51 2.30 3.33
C VAL A 131 1.24 0.99 3.13
N ILE A 132 1.38 0.23 4.21
CA ILE A 132 2.08 -1.06 4.21
C ILE A 132 1.07 -2.16 4.50
N ILE A 133 0.96 -3.14 3.61
CA ILE A 133 0.11 -4.33 3.79
C ILE A 133 0.99 -5.57 3.72
N LYS A 134 1.01 -6.32 4.81
CA LYS A 134 1.75 -7.58 4.92
C LYS A 134 0.82 -8.73 5.31
N THR A 135 1.17 -9.94 4.90
CA THR A 135 0.52 -11.14 5.42
C THR A 135 0.99 -11.42 6.85
N VAL A 136 0.11 -11.99 7.65
CA VAL A 136 0.38 -12.41 9.03
C VAL A 136 0.32 -13.91 9.09
N SER A 137 1.27 -14.55 9.78
CA SER A 137 1.21 -15.98 10.05
C SER A 137 -0.07 -16.34 10.79
N LEU A 138 -0.65 -17.50 10.43
CA LEU A 138 -1.88 -18.03 11.03
C LEU A 138 -1.58 -19.13 12.06
N ASP A 139 -0.30 -19.38 12.33
CA ASP A 139 0.17 -20.42 13.27
C ASP A 139 -0.01 -19.97 14.72
#